data_d471bbbe415c00d2821002c692dc916d
#
_entry.id   d471bbbe415c00d2821002c692dc916d
#
_cell.length_a   1.000
_cell.length_b   1.000
_cell.length_c   1.000
_cell.angle_alpha   90.00
_cell.angle_beta   90.00
_cell.angle_gamma   90.00
#
_symmetry.space_group_name_H-M   'P 1'
#
loop_
_entity.id
_entity.type
_entity.pdbx_description
1 polymer ?
#
loop_
_entity_poly.entity_id
_entity_poly.type
_entity_poly.pdbx_seq_one_letter_code
_entity_poly.pdbx_strand_id
1 'polypeptide(L)' 'MTENEIRNIADEADMIIRGYAFTKKGNFIRIFNTNDGISAMVISPDGSMLETNMDEIEQALVLNIWSRDSKYMEMQDA' A
#
# COMPACT_ATOMS: atom_id res chain seq x y z
N MET A 1 -9.55 -8.29 10.27
CA MET A 1 -10.40 -7.15 9.87
C MET A 1 -11.72 -7.64 9.31
N THR A 2 -12.77 -6.86 9.50
CA THR A 2 -14.08 -7.18 8.93
C THR A 2 -14.09 -6.79 7.44
N GLU A 3 -15.06 -7.35 6.71
CA GLU A 3 -15.24 -7.03 5.29
C GLU A 3 -15.50 -5.53 5.07
N ASN A 4 -16.24 -4.88 5.97
CA ASN A 4 -16.50 -3.44 5.88
C ASN A 4 -15.24 -2.61 6.07
N GLU A 5 -14.35 -3.02 6.97
CA GLU A 5 -13.08 -2.33 7.18
C GLU A 5 -12.18 -2.43 5.95
N ILE A 6 -12.17 -3.59 5.30
CA ILE A 6 -11.39 -3.79 4.07
C ILE A 6 -11.93 -2.90 2.96
N ARG A 7 -13.26 -2.81 2.82
CA ARG A 7 -13.87 -1.92 1.82
C ARG A 7 -13.53 -0.46 2.07
N ASN A 8 -13.57 -0.02 3.33
CA ASN A 8 -13.23 1.36 3.67
C ASN A 8 -11.79 1.69 3.31
N ILE A 9 -10.87 0.77 3.54
CA ILE A 9 -9.47 0.95 3.17
C ILE A 9 -9.34 1.04 1.64
N ALA A 10 -10.02 0.17 0.91
CA ALA A 10 -9.97 0.18 -0.55
C ALA A 10 -10.59 1.47 -1.12
N ASP A 11 -11.71 1.93 -0.55
CA ASP A 11 -12.40 3.14 -1.02
C ASP A 11 -11.54 4.40 -0.78
N GLU A 12 -10.73 4.42 0.27
CA GLU A 12 -9.86 5.54 0.59
C GLU A 12 -8.51 5.48 -0.11
N ALA A 13 -8.18 4.36 -0.74
CA ALA A 13 -6.87 4.18 -1.35
C ALA A 13 -6.68 5.11 -2.54
N ASP A 14 -5.46 5.64 -2.66
CA ASP A 14 -5.07 6.47 -3.80
C ASP A 14 -4.75 5.61 -5.01
N MET A 15 -4.35 4.36 -4.79
CA MET A 15 -4.00 3.44 -5.85
C MET A 15 -4.23 2.00 -5.37
N ILE A 16 -4.78 1.15 -6.25
CA ILE A 16 -4.94 -0.27 -5.95
C ILE A 16 -4.32 -1.07 -7.10
N ILE A 17 -3.34 -1.90 -6.79
CA ILE A 17 -2.64 -2.74 -7.76
C ILE A 17 -2.53 -4.15 -7.19
N ARG A 18 -3.02 -5.13 -7.92
CA ARG A 18 -2.96 -6.56 -7.57
C ARG A 18 -3.55 -6.85 -6.17
N GLY A 19 -4.57 -6.08 -5.78
CA GLY A 19 -5.17 -6.23 -4.47
C GLY A 19 -4.47 -5.50 -3.35
N TYR A 20 -3.38 -4.78 -3.62
CA TYR A 20 -2.70 -3.94 -2.64
C TYR A 20 -3.23 -2.52 -2.75
N ALA A 21 -3.76 -2.01 -1.64
CA ALA A 21 -4.26 -0.64 -1.55
C ALA A 21 -3.17 0.27 -1.02
N PHE A 22 -2.79 1.25 -1.81
CA PHE A 22 -1.75 2.23 -1.47
C PHE A 22 -2.43 3.54 -1.08
N THR A 23 -2.22 3.99 0.16
CA THR A 23 -2.86 5.19 0.68
C THR A 23 -1.82 6.14 1.23
N LYS A 24 -1.83 7.38 0.76
CA LYS A 24 -0.93 8.41 1.27
C LYS A 24 -1.50 9.02 2.54
N LYS A 25 -0.73 9.01 3.62
CA LYS A 25 -1.11 9.58 4.91
C LYS A 25 0.05 10.46 5.41
N GLY A 26 -0.07 11.79 5.22
CA GLY A 26 1.00 12.71 5.59
C GLY A 26 2.29 12.39 4.85
N ASN A 27 3.34 12.07 5.60
CA ASN A 27 4.65 11.73 5.04
C ASN A 27 4.87 10.22 4.87
N PHE A 28 3.78 9.44 4.93
CA PHE A 28 3.87 7.98 4.88
C PHE A 28 2.96 7.43 3.78
N ILE A 29 3.33 6.26 3.27
CA ILE A 29 2.48 5.49 2.37
C ILE A 29 2.10 4.21 3.12
N ARG A 30 0.81 3.98 3.27
CA ARG A 30 0.29 2.75 3.86
C ARG A 30 -0.12 1.80 2.74
N ILE A 31 0.34 0.57 2.83
CA ILE A 31 0.04 -0.47 1.84
C ILE A 31 -0.66 -1.60 2.57
N PHE A 32 -1.81 -2.00 2.07
CA PHE A 32 -2.64 -3.02 2.70
C PHE A 32 -3.03 -4.08 1.67
N ASN A 33 -2.84 -5.36 2.03
CA ASN A 33 -3.25 -6.47 1.18
C ASN A 33 -4.73 -6.76 1.41
N THR A 34 -5.59 -6.36 0.48
CA THR A 34 -7.03 -6.56 0.59
C THR A 34 -7.44 -8.02 0.40
N ASN A 35 -6.55 -8.85 -0.17
CA ASN A 35 -6.86 -10.26 -0.41
C ASN A 35 -6.81 -11.08 0.86
N ASP A 36 -5.84 -10.83 1.77
CA ASP A 36 -5.75 -11.56 3.03
C ASP A 36 -6.36 -10.79 4.21
N GLY A 37 -6.53 -9.47 4.07
CA GLY A 37 -7.10 -8.63 5.11
C GLY A 37 -6.22 -8.48 6.35
N ILE A 38 -4.94 -8.85 6.28
CA ILE A 38 -4.03 -8.87 7.42
C ILE A 38 -2.71 -8.19 7.11
N SER A 39 -2.12 -8.48 5.95
CA SER A 39 -0.77 -8.02 5.60
C SER A 39 -0.76 -6.53 5.29
N ALA A 40 0.15 -5.80 5.93
CA ALA A 40 0.26 -4.35 5.78
C ALA A 40 1.72 -3.92 5.81
N MET A 41 1.98 -2.75 5.22
CA MET A 41 3.31 -2.15 5.20
C MET A 41 3.18 -0.63 5.27
N VAL A 42 4.11 0.02 5.97
CA VAL A 42 4.23 1.47 5.97
C VAL A 42 5.61 1.81 5.43
N ILE A 43 5.66 2.66 4.43
CA ILE A 43 6.91 3.12 3.84
C ILE A 43 6.92 4.64 3.79
N SER A 44 8.14 5.20 3.68
CA SER A 44 8.30 6.61 3.34
C SER A 44 8.15 6.80 1.84
N PRO A 45 7.93 8.04 1.36
CA PRO A 45 7.75 8.29 -0.08
C PRO A 45 8.92 7.85 -0.94
N ASP A 46 10.13 7.78 -0.38
CA ASP A 46 11.33 7.32 -1.10
C ASP A 46 11.43 5.79 -1.20
N GLY A 47 10.47 5.07 -0.61
CA GLY A 47 10.46 3.61 -0.67
C GLY A 47 11.11 2.92 0.52
N SER A 48 11.58 3.67 1.53
CA SER A 48 12.18 3.08 2.72
C SER A 48 11.10 2.45 3.60
N MET A 49 11.25 1.16 3.93
CA MET A 49 10.29 0.45 4.76
C MET A 49 10.43 0.87 6.22
N LEU A 50 9.32 1.28 6.83
CA LEU A 50 9.28 1.72 8.22
C LEU A 50 8.69 0.64 9.13
N GLU A 51 7.65 -0.05 8.68
CA GLU A 51 6.97 -1.08 9.47
C GLU A 51 6.25 -2.04 8.54
N THR A 52 6.23 -3.33 8.87
CA THR A 52 5.47 -4.33 8.11
C THR A 52 5.31 -5.62 8.92
N ASN A 53 4.24 -6.34 8.63
CA ASN A 53 4.06 -7.73 9.07
C ASN A 53 4.17 -8.71 7.91
N MET A 54 4.55 -8.24 6.73
CA MET A 54 4.71 -9.08 5.55
C MET A 54 6.01 -9.89 5.61
N ASP A 55 6.03 -11.07 4.98
CA ASP A 55 7.26 -11.84 4.84
C ASP A 55 8.18 -11.20 3.79
N GLU A 56 9.42 -11.70 3.68
CA GLU A 56 10.42 -11.13 2.78
C GLU A 56 10.01 -11.18 1.32
N ILE A 57 9.31 -12.23 0.92
CA ILE A 57 8.87 -12.40 -0.47
C ILE A 57 7.82 -11.36 -0.79
N GLU A 58 6.85 -11.19 0.10
CA GLU A 58 5.79 -10.20 -0.10
C GLU A 58 6.34 -8.78 -0.03
N GLN A 59 7.28 -8.51 0.88
CA GLN A 59 7.95 -7.21 0.95
C GLN A 59 8.60 -6.85 -0.38
N ALA A 60 9.33 -7.79 -0.97
CA ALA A 60 10.01 -7.56 -2.24
C ALA A 60 9.00 -7.29 -3.36
N LEU A 61 7.90 -8.03 -3.40
CA LEU A 61 6.84 -7.82 -4.38
C LEU A 61 6.24 -6.41 -4.26
N VAL A 62 5.87 -6.02 -3.04
CA VAL A 62 5.21 -4.74 -2.79
C VAL A 62 6.14 -3.57 -3.09
N LEU A 63 7.40 -3.65 -2.68
CA LEU A 63 8.37 -2.59 -2.95
C LEU A 63 8.68 -2.48 -4.45
N ASN A 64 8.66 -3.60 -5.17
CA ASN A 64 8.80 -3.59 -6.62
C ASN A 64 7.62 -2.87 -7.28
N ILE A 65 6.39 -3.15 -6.83
CA ILE A 65 5.19 -2.46 -7.31
C ILE A 65 5.32 -0.96 -7.05
N TRP A 66 5.70 -0.57 -5.84
CA TRP A 66 5.88 0.84 -5.48
C TRP A 66 6.90 1.52 -6.39
N SER A 67 8.05 0.89 -6.57
CA SER A 67 9.11 1.44 -7.41
C SER A 67 8.65 1.68 -8.85
N ARG A 68 7.82 0.79 -9.38
CA ARG A 68 7.36 0.86 -10.76
C ARG A 68 6.15 1.78 -10.93
N ASP A 69 5.21 1.74 -9.98
CA ASP A 69 3.89 2.33 -10.16
C ASP A 69 3.61 3.57 -9.29
N SER A 70 4.53 3.98 -8.41
CA SER A 70 4.33 5.13 -7.53
C SER A 70 4.05 6.43 -8.31
N LYS A 71 4.53 6.55 -9.52
CA LYS A 71 4.28 7.70 -10.38
C LYS A 71 2.78 7.93 -10.64
N TYR A 72 1.98 6.88 -10.60
CA TYR A 72 0.54 7.02 -10.82
C TYR A 72 -0.13 7.73 -9.65
N MET A 73 0.37 7.55 -8.43
CA MET A 73 -0.12 8.29 -7.27
C MET A 73 0.24 9.78 -7.38
N GLU A 74 1.44 10.08 -7.82
CA GLU A 74 1.89 11.46 -8.00
C GLU A 74 1.04 12.19 -9.03
N MET A 75 0.66 11.51 -10.10
CA MET A 75 -0.21 12.09 -11.12
C MET A 75 -1.60 12.38 -10.60
N GLN A 76 -2.10 11.59 -9.66
CA GLN A 76 -3.42 11.81 -9.07
C GLN A 76 -3.43 12.99 -8.12
N ASP A 77 -2.33 13.29 -7.49
CA ASP A 77 -2.20 14.44 -6.58
C ASP A 77 -2.05 15.77 -7.32
N ALA A 78 -1.79 15.72 -8.58
CA ALA A 78 -1.70 16.93 -9.41
C ALA A 78 -3.10 17.38 -9.90
#